data_b07b373b16dba3c582702f2880241cff
#
_entry.id   b07b373b16dba3c582702f2880241cff
#
_cell.length_a   1.000
_cell.length_b   1.000
_cell.length_c   1.000
_cell.angle_alpha   90.00
_cell.angle_beta   90.00
_cell.angle_gamma   90.00
#
_symmetry.space_group_name_H-M   'P 1'
#
loop_
_entity.id
_entity.type
_entity.pdbx_description
1 polymer ?
#
loop_
_entity_poly.entity_id
_entity_poly.type
_entity_poly.pdbx_seq_one_letter_code
_entity_poly.pdbx_strand_id
1 'polypeptide(L)'
;MGWPDVEAEDFKRYFPTSTLVTGYDIIFFWVSRMIFQSLEFTGRQPFQNVLIHGLIRDEQGRKMSKSLGNGIDPMDVIEKYGADALRWFLSNGSAPGQDVRFSYEKMDASWNFINKIWNISRYILMNNEGLTLDVARENVAKVAAGQAGNVTDRWILHNLNETIGKVTENFDKFEFGVAGHILYNFIWDEFADWYVELTKEVLYSDNEDEKVITRSVLLYTLDQILRLLHPIMPFVTEEIYGQISEGTIVTAEYPVVRPEFENEAAAAGVEALKDVIRSVRN
;
A
#
# COMPACT_ATOMS: atom_id res chain seq x y z
N MET A 1 8.08 -29.85 11.89
CA MET A 1 7.08 -29.45 12.90
C MET A 1 6.85 -30.48 14.00
N GLY A 2 7.50 -31.66 13.95
CA GLY A 2 7.47 -32.66 15.03
C GLY A 2 6.42 -33.78 14.90
N TRP A 3 5.47 -33.69 13.93
CA TRP A 3 4.52 -34.78 13.73
C TRP A 3 5.25 -36.16 13.55
N PRO A 4 4.80 -37.27 14.18
CA PRO A 4 3.47 -37.50 14.75
C PRO A 4 3.27 -37.06 16.21
N ASP A 5 4.25 -36.43 16.85
CA ASP A 5 4.07 -35.85 18.16
C ASP A 5 3.23 -34.55 18.05
N VAL A 6 1.92 -34.67 18.36
CA VAL A 6 0.97 -33.55 18.32
C VAL A 6 1.20 -32.55 19.46
N GLU A 7 2.02 -32.91 20.47
CA GLU A 7 2.37 -32.01 21.58
C GLU A 7 3.62 -31.16 21.26
N ALA A 8 4.34 -31.46 20.17
CA ALA A 8 5.49 -30.68 19.74
C ALA A 8 5.14 -29.18 19.58
N GLU A 9 5.99 -28.29 20.10
CA GLU A 9 5.74 -26.84 20.11
C GLU A 9 5.52 -26.29 18.70
N ASP A 10 6.35 -26.67 17.74
CA ASP A 10 6.22 -26.25 16.34
C ASP A 10 4.93 -26.75 15.69
N PHE A 11 4.47 -27.97 16.03
CA PHE A 11 3.20 -28.46 15.52
C PHE A 11 2.03 -27.66 16.06
N LYS A 12 2.02 -27.35 17.36
CA LYS A 12 0.98 -26.51 17.98
C LYS A 12 0.97 -25.08 17.44
N ARG A 13 2.14 -24.55 17.15
CA ARG A 13 2.30 -23.17 16.69
C ARG A 13 1.95 -22.98 15.22
N TYR A 14 2.36 -23.89 14.36
CA TYR A 14 2.30 -23.71 12.90
C TYR A 14 1.25 -24.55 12.19
N PHE A 15 0.57 -25.44 12.90
CA PHE A 15 -0.51 -26.27 12.33
C PHE A 15 -1.82 -26.09 13.11
N PRO A 16 -2.96 -25.78 12.40
CA PRO A 16 -3.08 -25.58 10.96
C PRO A 16 -2.41 -24.29 10.48
N THR A 17 -2.01 -24.26 9.20
CA THR A 17 -1.50 -23.06 8.54
C THR A 17 -2.59 -21.99 8.46
N SER A 18 -2.25 -20.72 8.66
CA SER A 18 -3.23 -19.62 8.64
C SER A 18 -3.86 -19.47 7.25
N THR A 19 -3.04 -19.38 6.20
CA THR A 19 -3.53 -19.15 4.84
C THR A 19 -2.71 -19.94 3.82
N LEU A 20 -3.41 -20.65 2.93
CA LEU A 20 -2.84 -21.21 1.71
C LEU A 20 -3.18 -20.29 0.53
N VAL A 21 -2.18 -19.95 -0.28
CA VAL A 21 -2.36 -19.22 -1.54
C VAL A 21 -2.14 -20.18 -2.71
N THR A 22 -3.10 -20.25 -3.65
CA THR A 22 -3.08 -21.23 -4.75
C THR A 22 -3.81 -20.74 -5.98
N GLY A 23 -3.39 -21.20 -7.17
CA GLY A 23 -4.16 -21.04 -8.40
C GLY A 23 -5.41 -21.94 -8.40
N TYR A 24 -6.47 -21.50 -9.07
CA TYR A 24 -7.70 -22.28 -9.18
C TYR A 24 -7.50 -23.59 -9.94
N ASP A 25 -6.52 -23.67 -10.83
CA ASP A 25 -6.30 -24.83 -11.71
C ASP A 25 -5.66 -26.03 -11.00
N ILE A 26 -5.13 -25.85 -9.79
CA ILE A 26 -4.52 -26.92 -8.99
C ILE A 26 -5.30 -27.26 -7.70
N ILE A 27 -6.52 -26.76 -7.54
CA ILE A 27 -7.35 -27.08 -6.37
C ILE A 27 -7.55 -28.58 -6.25
N PHE A 28 -7.90 -29.26 -7.34
CA PHE A 28 -8.24 -30.68 -7.35
C PHE A 28 -7.04 -31.59 -7.07
N PHE A 29 -5.87 -31.27 -7.62
CA PHE A 29 -4.69 -32.12 -7.55
C PHE A 29 -3.75 -31.77 -6.39
N TRP A 30 -3.89 -30.57 -5.86
CA TRP A 30 -2.99 -30.05 -4.83
C TRP A 30 -3.71 -29.80 -3.50
N VAL A 31 -4.69 -28.91 -3.50
CA VAL A 31 -5.39 -28.49 -2.28
C VAL A 31 -6.19 -29.62 -1.67
N SER A 32 -6.98 -30.35 -2.49
CA SER A 32 -7.79 -31.46 -2.00
C SER A 32 -6.96 -32.56 -1.37
N ARG A 33 -5.78 -32.85 -1.93
CA ARG A 33 -4.85 -33.83 -1.35
C ARG A 33 -4.33 -33.42 0.01
N MET A 34 -3.98 -32.16 0.18
CA MET A 34 -3.57 -31.63 1.49
C MET A 34 -4.72 -31.74 2.51
N ILE A 35 -5.96 -31.46 2.10
CA ILE A 35 -7.13 -31.52 2.98
C ILE A 35 -7.37 -32.96 3.45
N PHE A 36 -7.53 -33.94 2.53
CA PHE A 36 -7.86 -35.30 2.95
C PHE A 36 -6.72 -36.00 3.69
N GLN A 37 -5.43 -35.75 3.32
CA GLN A 37 -4.29 -36.28 4.06
C GLN A 37 -4.23 -35.71 5.48
N SER A 38 -4.45 -34.39 5.63
CA SER A 38 -4.48 -33.78 6.94
C SER A 38 -5.60 -34.33 7.83
N LEU A 39 -6.79 -34.49 7.28
CA LEU A 39 -7.92 -35.07 8.00
C LEU A 39 -7.65 -36.51 8.40
N GLU A 40 -7.08 -37.33 7.51
CA GLU A 40 -6.75 -38.72 7.79
C GLU A 40 -5.69 -38.89 8.90
N PHE A 41 -4.61 -38.08 8.84
CA PHE A 41 -3.49 -38.24 9.76
C PHE A 41 -3.65 -37.48 11.07
N THR A 42 -4.34 -36.33 11.06
CA THR A 42 -4.43 -35.44 12.24
C THR A 42 -5.83 -35.21 12.76
N GLY A 43 -6.86 -35.59 12.01
CA GLY A 43 -8.26 -35.28 12.31
C GLY A 43 -8.61 -33.77 12.17
N ARG A 44 -7.70 -32.97 11.63
CA ARG A 44 -7.83 -31.50 11.56
C ARG A 44 -7.65 -30.98 10.14
N GLN A 45 -8.33 -29.85 9.82
CA GLN A 45 -8.12 -29.14 8.57
C GLN A 45 -6.69 -28.55 8.50
N PRO A 46 -6.05 -28.51 7.31
CA PRO A 46 -4.65 -28.05 7.17
C PRO A 46 -4.51 -26.53 7.15
N PHE A 47 -5.56 -25.78 6.80
CA PHE A 47 -5.54 -24.31 6.68
C PHE A 47 -6.82 -23.70 7.25
N GLN A 48 -6.72 -22.46 7.71
CA GLN A 48 -7.88 -21.66 8.10
C GLN A 48 -8.52 -20.98 6.88
N ASN A 49 -7.70 -20.43 6.00
CA ASN A 49 -8.12 -19.75 4.78
C ASN A 49 -7.44 -20.35 3.54
N VAL A 50 -8.13 -20.29 2.42
CA VAL A 50 -7.58 -20.61 1.10
C VAL A 50 -7.82 -19.45 0.17
N LEU A 51 -6.75 -18.70 -0.16
CA LEU A 51 -6.81 -17.63 -1.14
C LEU A 51 -6.56 -18.23 -2.52
N ILE A 52 -7.59 -18.15 -3.36
CA ILE A 52 -7.55 -18.67 -4.73
C ILE A 52 -7.30 -17.50 -5.67
N HIS A 53 -6.17 -17.53 -6.39
CA HIS A 53 -5.84 -16.54 -7.41
C HIS A 53 -6.07 -17.07 -8.83
N GLY A 54 -6.24 -16.16 -9.79
CA GLY A 54 -6.26 -16.47 -11.21
C GLY A 54 -4.87 -16.71 -11.79
N LEU A 55 -4.80 -16.98 -13.09
CA LEU A 55 -3.55 -17.15 -13.83
C LEU A 55 -3.14 -15.87 -14.54
N ILE A 56 -1.84 -15.69 -14.71
CA ILE A 56 -1.31 -14.65 -15.59
C ILE A 56 -1.37 -15.17 -17.02
N ARG A 57 -2.03 -14.41 -17.90
CA ARG A 57 -2.17 -14.71 -19.32
C ARG A 57 -1.31 -13.76 -20.15
N ASP A 58 -0.97 -14.18 -21.38
CA ASP A 58 -0.25 -13.32 -22.33
C ASP A 58 -1.10 -12.10 -22.77
N GLU A 59 -0.53 -11.22 -23.57
CA GLU A 59 -1.21 -10.01 -24.08
C GLU A 59 -2.47 -10.32 -24.88
N GLN A 60 -2.56 -11.50 -25.51
CA GLN A 60 -3.74 -11.97 -26.23
C GLN A 60 -4.74 -12.71 -25.33
N GLY A 61 -4.46 -12.84 -24.05
CA GLY A 61 -5.32 -13.51 -23.07
C GLY A 61 -5.21 -15.04 -23.09
N ARG A 62 -4.19 -15.62 -23.75
CA ARG A 62 -3.97 -17.06 -23.80
C ARG A 62 -3.19 -17.51 -22.56
N LYS A 63 -3.46 -18.75 -22.12
CA LYS A 63 -2.65 -19.38 -21.04
C LYS A 63 -1.20 -19.50 -21.50
N MET A 64 -0.26 -19.04 -20.68
CA MET A 64 1.16 -19.19 -20.94
C MET A 64 1.56 -20.65 -20.84
N SER A 65 2.34 -21.13 -21.81
CA SER A 65 2.87 -22.50 -21.81
C SER A 65 4.21 -22.57 -22.54
N LYS A 66 5.03 -23.55 -22.14
CA LYS A 66 6.32 -23.80 -22.81
C LYS A 66 6.15 -24.17 -24.29
N SER A 67 5.07 -24.89 -24.61
CA SER A 67 4.80 -25.32 -25.98
C SER A 67 4.38 -24.19 -26.93
N LEU A 68 3.79 -23.11 -26.38
CA LEU A 68 3.42 -21.92 -27.16
C LEU A 68 4.55 -20.87 -27.21
N GLY A 69 5.58 -21.03 -26.38
CA GLY A 69 6.67 -20.04 -26.29
C GLY A 69 6.22 -18.63 -25.90
N ASN A 70 5.05 -18.50 -25.28
CA ASN A 70 4.45 -17.23 -24.89
C ASN A 70 4.63 -16.91 -23.39
N GLY A 71 5.54 -17.63 -22.71
CA GLY A 71 5.89 -17.36 -21.33
C GLY A 71 6.68 -16.05 -21.23
N ILE A 72 6.36 -15.26 -20.22
CA ILE A 72 7.11 -14.04 -19.86
C ILE A 72 7.99 -14.39 -18.68
N ASP A 73 9.31 -14.17 -18.82
CA ASP A 73 10.24 -14.36 -17.72
C ASP A 73 10.10 -13.19 -16.73
N PRO A 74 9.72 -13.45 -15.46
CA PRO A 74 9.65 -12.40 -14.45
C PRO A 74 10.97 -11.66 -14.25
N MET A 75 12.12 -12.33 -14.49
CA MET A 75 13.42 -11.71 -14.31
C MET A 75 13.70 -10.64 -15.38
N ASP A 76 13.31 -10.87 -16.63
CA ASP A 76 13.40 -9.86 -17.69
C ASP A 76 12.54 -8.63 -17.37
N VAL A 77 11.35 -8.85 -16.78
CA VAL A 77 10.46 -7.77 -16.35
C VAL A 77 11.08 -6.98 -15.18
N ILE A 78 11.66 -7.68 -14.21
CA ILE A 78 12.31 -7.08 -13.04
C ILE A 78 13.54 -6.28 -13.47
N GLU A 79 14.33 -6.78 -14.41
CA GLU A 79 15.50 -6.07 -14.94
C GLU A 79 15.11 -4.73 -15.59
N LYS A 80 13.98 -4.70 -16.31
CA LYS A 80 13.50 -3.52 -17.02
C LYS A 80 12.76 -2.52 -16.13
N TYR A 81 11.90 -3.00 -15.21
CA TYR A 81 10.94 -2.16 -14.48
C TYR A 81 11.17 -2.13 -12.96
N GLY A 82 12.02 -3.03 -12.45
CA GLY A 82 12.18 -3.24 -11.02
C GLY A 82 11.14 -4.20 -10.42
N ALA A 83 11.51 -4.81 -9.29
CA ALA A 83 10.66 -5.79 -8.62
C ALA A 83 9.35 -5.17 -8.10
N ASP A 84 9.39 -3.96 -7.57
CA ASP A 84 8.20 -3.29 -7.02
C ASP A 84 7.14 -3.00 -8.08
N ALA A 85 7.54 -2.67 -9.33
CA ALA A 85 6.59 -2.45 -10.42
C ALA A 85 5.84 -3.75 -10.77
N LEU A 86 6.54 -4.88 -10.83
CA LEU A 86 5.93 -6.19 -11.07
C LEU A 86 5.02 -6.58 -9.90
N ARG A 87 5.45 -6.40 -8.65
CA ARG A 87 4.65 -6.68 -7.46
C ARG A 87 3.38 -5.83 -7.41
N TRP A 88 3.49 -4.54 -7.73
CA TRP A 88 2.34 -3.64 -7.82
C TRP A 88 1.36 -4.07 -8.90
N PHE A 89 1.85 -4.36 -10.11
CA PHE A 89 1.01 -4.85 -11.20
C PHE A 89 0.23 -6.11 -10.81
N LEU A 90 0.90 -7.08 -10.18
CA LEU A 90 0.28 -8.34 -9.78
C LEU A 90 -0.75 -8.15 -8.66
N SER A 91 -0.50 -7.26 -7.71
CA SER A 91 -1.38 -7.03 -6.56
C SER A 91 -2.56 -6.13 -6.92
N ASN A 92 -2.31 -5.00 -7.61
CA ASN A 92 -3.33 -4.01 -7.92
C ASN A 92 -4.27 -4.42 -9.08
N GLY A 93 -3.79 -5.30 -9.98
CA GLY A 93 -4.55 -5.76 -11.14
C GLY A 93 -5.41 -7.00 -10.91
N SER A 94 -5.39 -7.60 -9.72
CA SER A 94 -6.00 -8.90 -9.47
C SER A 94 -7.24 -8.82 -8.57
N ALA A 95 -8.32 -9.49 -9.00
CA ALA A 95 -9.41 -9.88 -8.12
C ALA A 95 -9.29 -11.38 -7.81
N PRO A 96 -9.73 -11.85 -6.63
CA PRO A 96 -9.69 -13.27 -6.28
C PRO A 96 -10.32 -14.15 -7.37
N GLY A 97 -9.63 -15.21 -7.79
CA GLY A 97 -10.09 -16.17 -8.81
C GLY A 97 -10.12 -15.65 -10.25
N GLN A 98 -9.74 -14.42 -10.52
CA GLN A 98 -9.74 -13.83 -11.86
C GLN A 98 -8.36 -13.84 -12.52
N ASP A 99 -8.32 -14.23 -13.80
CA ASP A 99 -7.09 -14.18 -14.58
C ASP A 99 -6.68 -12.74 -14.89
N VAL A 100 -5.38 -12.50 -14.83
CA VAL A 100 -4.79 -11.21 -15.15
C VAL A 100 -4.07 -11.30 -16.49
N ARG A 101 -4.43 -10.40 -17.41
CA ARG A 101 -3.71 -10.25 -18.68
C ARG A 101 -2.47 -9.40 -18.46
N PHE A 102 -1.30 -9.96 -18.75
CA PHE A 102 -0.05 -9.20 -18.78
C PHE A 102 -0.09 -8.15 -19.88
N SER A 103 0.43 -6.98 -19.62
CA SER A 103 0.57 -5.90 -20.60
C SER A 103 1.76 -5.02 -20.20
N TYR A 104 2.63 -4.72 -21.16
CA TYR A 104 3.74 -3.79 -20.96
C TYR A 104 3.24 -2.37 -20.66
N GLU A 105 2.11 -1.95 -21.23
CA GLU A 105 1.47 -0.67 -20.93
C GLU A 105 1.09 -0.55 -19.43
N LYS A 106 0.55 -1.63 -18.85
CA LYS A 106 0.27 -1.68 -17.41
C LYS A 106 1.53 -1.70 -16.56
N MET A 107 2.61 -2.30 -17.08
CA MET A 107 3.92 -2.25 -16.42
C MET A 107 4.50 -0.83 -16.45
N ASP A 108 4.39 -0.11 -17.56
CA ASP A 108 4.77 1.31 -17.68
C ASP A 108 3.99 2.17 -16.67
N ALA A 109 2.66 1.94 -16.53
CA ALA A 109 1.83 2.63 -15.54
C ALA A 109 2.29 2.34 -14.10
N SER A 110 2.63 1.09 -13.79
CA SER A 110 3.15 0.69 -12.48
C SER A 110 4.49 1.36 -12.16
N TRP A 111 5.39 1.40 -13.14
CA TRP A 111 6.67 2.07 -13.01
C TRP A 111 6.52 3.60 -12.85
N ASN A 112 5.60 4.23 -13.59
CA ASN A 112 5.27 5.65 -13.44
C ASN A 112 4.73 5.98 -12.04
N PHE A 113 3.94 5.08 -11.45
CA PHE A 113 3.46 5.26 -10.08
C PHE A 113 4.62 5.25 -9.06
N ILE A 114 5.56 4.32 -9.19
CA ILE A 114 6.76 4.29 -8.33
C ILE A 114 7.59 5.57 -8.49
N ASN A 115 7.79 6.03 -9.72
CA ASN A 115 8.49 7.31 -9.99
C ASN A 115 7.76 8.51 -9.38
N LYS A 116 6.42 8.51 -9.39
CA LYS A 116 5.63 9.57 -8.74
C LYS A 116 5.92 9.58 -7.22
N ILE A 117 5.88 8.40 -6.57
CA ILE A 117 6.21 8.26 -5.13
C ILE A 117 7.63 8.77 -4.86
N TRP A 118 8.60 8.33 -5.64
CA TRP A 118 9.99 8.76 -5.51
C TRP A 118 10.16 10.28 -5.62
N ASN A 119 9.55 10.89 -6.63
CA ASN A 119 9.65 12.33 -6.86
C ASN A 119 8.97 13.15 -5.76
N ILE A 120 7.82 12.71 -5.26
CA ILE A 120 7.14 13.35 -4.13
C ILE A 120 8.01 13.26 -2.88
N SER A 121 8.55 12.06 -2.58
CA SER A 121 9.42 11.85 -1.43
C SER A 121 10.66 12.75 -1.52
N ARG A 122 11.28 12.83 -2.69
CA ARG A 122 12.41 13.74 -2.93
C ARG A 122 12.03 15.19 -2.68
N TYR A 123 10.87 15.63 -3.16
CA TYR A 123 10.39 17.01 -2.91
C TYR A 123 10.21 17.28 -1.41
N ILE A 124 9.59 16.35 -0.69
CA ILE A 124 9.37 16.47 0.77
C ILE A 124 10.71 16.54 1.50
N LEU A 125 11.63 15.64 1.18
CA LEU A 125 12.96 15.58 1.81
C LEU A 125 13.78 16.86 1.56
N MET A 126 13.71 17.44 0.37
CA MET A 126 14.39 18.71 0.04
C MET A 126 13.82 19.90 0.82
N ASN A 127 12.57 19.86 1.22
CA ASN A 127 11.90 20.90 2.00
C ASN A 127 11.87 20.61 3.51
N ASN A 128 12.42 19.48 3.95
CA ASN A 128 12.28 19.00 5.32
C ASN A 128 13.12 19.80 6.35
N GLU A 129 14.24 20.41 5.93
CA GLU A 129 15.13 21.25 6.74
C GLU A 129 15.57 20.59 8.09
N GLY A 130 15.77 19.27 8.07
CA GLY A 130 16.24 18.51 9.25
C GLY A 130 15.15 18.17 10.28
N LEU A 131 13.87 18.33 9.93
CA LEU A 131 12.77 17.90 10.78
C LEU A 131 12.79 16.38 10.95
N THR A 132 12.67 15.88 12.17
CA THR A 132 12.61 14.45 12.48
C THR A 132 11.17 13.94 12.51
N LEU A 133 10.98 12.63 12.33
CA LEU A 133 9.65 12.02 12.45
C LEU A 133 9.01 12.21 13.83
N ASP A 134 9.79 12.25 14.90
CA ASP A 134 9.23 12.43 16.23
C ASP A 134 8.67 13.85 16.41
N VAL A 135 9.41 14.87 15.97
CA VAL A 135 8.90 16.25 15.95
C VAL A 135 7.69 16.38 15.02
N ALA A 136 7.70 15.70 13.89
CA ALA A 136 6.55 15.68 12.98
C ALA A 136 5.31 15.09 13.67
N ARG A 137 5.44 13.98 14.39
CA ARG A 137 4.34 13.35 15.16
C ARG A 137 3.78 14.28 16.25
N GLU A 138 4.66 14.97 16.99
CA GLU A 138 4.23 15.96 17.99
C GLU A 138 3.44 17.11 17.38
N ASN A 139 3.89 17.65 16.24
CA ASN A 139 3.20 18.73 15.56
C ASN A 139 1.88 18.26 14.93
N VAL A 140 1.82 17.07 14.35
CA VAL A 140 0.57 16.46 13.84
C VAL A 140 -0.46 16.28 14.95
N ALA A 141 -0.02 15.91 16.17
CA ALA A 141 -0.92 15.84 17.33
C ALA A 141 -1.53 17.22 17.67
N LYS A 142 -0.77 18.31 17.53
CA LYS A 142 -1.30 19.68 17.71
C LYS A 142 -2.31 20.03 16.61
N VAL A 143 -2.08 19.60 15.37
CA VAL A 143 -3.03 19.80 14.26
C VAL A 143 -4.34 19.06 14.54
N ALA A 144 -4.27 17.81 14.99
CA ALA A 144 -5.42 17.01 15.38
C ALA A 144 -6.23 17.65 16.52
N ALA A 145 -5.53 18.23 17.51
CA ALA A 145 -6.15 18.95 18.62
C ALA A 145 -6.70 20.34 18.24
N GLY A 146 -6.58 20.78 16.98
CA GLY A 146 -7.02 22.08 16.52
C GLY A 146 -6.18 23.27 17.00
N GLN A 147 -4.98 22.99 17.54
CA GLN A 147 -4.06 23.98 18.11
C GLN A 147 -3.11 24.59 17.07
N ALA A 148 -2.96 23.92 15.92
CA ALA A 148 -2.09 24.32 14.82
C ALA A 148 -2.66 23.87 13.47
N GLY A 149 -1.93 24.19 12.39
CA GLY A 149 -2.25 23.78 11.03
C GLY A 149 -3.43 24.52 10.42
N ASN A 150 -3.57 24.39 9.13
CA ASN A 150 -4.64 24.98 8.35
C ASN A 150 -5.71 23.94 7.95
N VAL A 151 -6.70 24.36 7.15
CA VAL A 151 -7.79 23.47 6.72
C VAL A 151 -7.27 22.32 5.84
N THR A 152 -6.23 22.55 5.01
CA THR A 152 -5.68 21.52 4.12
C THR A 152 -4.85 20.50 4.87
N ASP A 153 -4.16 20.90 5.94
CA ASP A 153 -3.44 19.96 6.83
C ASP A 153 -4.42 19.00 7.53
N ARG A 154 -5.53 19.53 8.03
CA ARG A 154 -6.58 18.71 8.67
C ARG A 154 -7.31 17.80 7.67
N TRP A 155 -7.55 18.32 6.46
CA TRP A 155 -8.14 17.54 5.37
C TRP A 155 -7.29 16.33 4.98
N ILE A 156 -5.98 16.50 4.75
CA ILE A 156 -5.14 15.38 4.34
C ILE A 156 -4.98 14.33 5.44
N LEU A 157 -4.93 14.74 6.71
CA LEU A 157 -4.89 13.82 7.85
C LEU A 157 -6.20 13.03 7.98
N HIS A 158 -7.35 13.67 7.73
CA HIS A 158 -8.65 12.98 7.69
C HIS A 158 -8.68 11.94 6.55
N ASN A 159 -8.31 12.31 5.34
CA ASN A 159 -8.30 11.40 4.19
C ASN A 159 -7.29 10.26 4.36
N LEU A 160 -6.13 10.54 4.95
CA LEU A 160 -5.16 9.50 5.33
C LEU A 160 -5.78 8.51 6.30
N ASN A 161 -6.45 8.99 7.32
CA ASN A 161 -7.09 8.16 8.34
C ASN A 161 -8.16 7.25 7.76
N GLU A 162 -9.02 7.76 6.90
CA GLU A 162 -9.99 6.95 6.15
C GLU A 162 -9.30 5.93 5.24
N THR A 163 -8.22 6.33 4.57
CA THR A 163 -7.43 5.45 3.69
C THR A 163 -6.84 4.29 4.48
N ILE A 164 -6.25 4.54 5.66
CA ILE A 164 -5.71 3.50 6.55
C ILE A 164 -6.81 2.49 6.90
N GLY A 165 -7.99 2.94 7.30
CA GLY A 165 -9.11 2.06 7.66
C GLY A 165 -9.55 1.19 6.49
N LYS A 166 -9.79 1.80 5.32
CA LYS A 166 -10.24 1.12 4.11
C LYS A 166 -9.21 0.12 3.58
N VAL A 167 -7.93 0.47 3.59
CA VAL A 167 -6.83 -0.40 3.14
C VAL A 167 -6.68 -1.61 4.06
N THR A 168 -6.68 -1.39 5.38
CA THR A 168 -6.59 -2.47 6.38
C THR A 168 -7.75 -3.45 6.25
N GLU A 169 -8.98 -2.94 6.15
CA GLU A 169 -10.17 -3.77 5.96
C GLU A 169 -10.10 -4.64 4.70
N ASN A 170 -9.61 -4.08 3.58
CA ASN A 170 -9.48 -4.82 2.32
C ASN A 170 -8.32 -5.83 2.36
N PHE A 171 -7.22 -5.53 3.06
CA PHE A 171 -6.16 -6.52 3.29
C PHE A 171 -6.66 -7.71 4.13
N ASP A 172 -7.43 -7.46 5.17
CA ASP A 172 -8.04 -8.52 6.01
C ASP A 172 -8.98 -9.42 5.20
N LYS A 173 -9.63 -8.87 4.19
CA LYS A 173 -10.50 -9.59 3.24
C LYS A 173 -9.76 -10.22 2.06
N PHE A 174 -8.44 -10.08 1.96
CA PHE A 174 -7.62 -10.48 0.81
C PHE A 174 -8.01 -9.78 -0.51
N GLU A 175 -8.65 -8.62 -0.45
CA GLU A 175 -9.02 -7.81 -1.61
C GLU A 175 -7.91 -6.83 -1.99
N PHE A 176 -6.73 -7.36 -2.32
CA PHE A 176 -5.52 -6.57 -2.57
C PHE A 176 -5.66 -5.57 -3.72
N GLY A 177 -6.41 -5.92 -4.77
CA GLY A 177 -6.67 -5.02 -5.88
C GLY A 177 -7.48 -3.79 -5.47
N VAL A 178 -8.47 -3.96 -4.59
CA VAL A 178 -9.26 -2.84 -4.04
C VAL A 178 -8.38 -1.97 -3.13
N ALA A 179 -7.62 -2.58 -2.23
CA ALA A 179 -6.67 -1.87 -1.38
C ALA A 179 -5.66 -1.06 -2.19
N GLY A 180 -5.09 -1.67 -3.25
CA GLY A 180 -4.17 -0.99 -4.16
C GLY A 180 -4.80 0.21 -4.87
N HIS A 181 -6.05 0.09 -5.33
CA HIS A 181 -6.76 1.20 -5.96
C HIS A 181 -7.02 2.36 -4.98
N ILE A 182 -7.39 2.06 -3.74
CA ILE A 182 -7.57 3.07 -2.67
C ILE A 182 -6.25 3.80 -2.41
N LEU A 183 -5.14 3.06 -2.27
CA LEU A 183 -3.80 3.63 -2.09
C LEU A 183 -3.38 4.50 -3.28
N TYR A 184 -3.61 4.02 -4.50
CA TYR A 184 -3.29 4.79 -5.71
C TYR A 184 -4.02 6.13 -5.72
N ASN A 185 -5.34 6.13 -5.51
CA ASN A 185 -6.15 7.35 -5.54
C ASN A 185 -5.71 8.34 -4.44
N PHE A 186 -5.50 7.85 -3.22
CA PHE A 186 -5.03 8.71 -2.14
C PHE A 186 -3.66 9.34 -2.45
N ILE A 187 -2.69 8.53 -2.91
CA ILE A 187 -1.33 8.98 -3.14
C ILE A 187 -1.26 9.90 -4.36
N TRP A 188 -1.91 9.50 -5.47
CA TRP A 188 -1.82 10.24 -6.72
C TRP A 188 -2.71 11.48 -6.69
N ASP A 189 -4.02 11.28 -6.45
CA ASP A 189 -4.99 12.36 -6.61
C ASP A 189 -5.02 13.29 -5.40
N GLU A 190 -5.05 12.74 -4.17
CA GLU A 190 -5.23 13.57 -2.97
C GLU A 190 -3.91 14.16 -2.48
N PHE A 191 -2.92 13.29 -2.26
CA PHE A 191 -1.66 13.73 -1.67
C PHE A 191 -0.78 14.48 -2.68
N ALA A 192 -0.50 13.87 -3.86
CA ALA A 192 0.43 14.44 -4.83
C ALA A 192 -0.14 15.64 -5.59
N ASP A 193 -1.34 15.47 -6.16
CA ASP A 193 -1.88 16.47 -7.09
C ASP A 193 -2.57 17.63 -6.36
N TRP A 194 -3.05 17.42 -5.13
CA TRP A 194 -3.69 18.48 -4.36
C TRP A 194 -2.87 18.91 -3.16
N TYR A 195 -2.64 18.06 -2.17
CA TYR A 195 -2.03 18.50 -0.93
C TYR A 195 -0.63 19.08 -1.13
N VAL A 196 0.25 18.38 -1.83
CA VAL A 196 1.61 18.86 -2.11
C VAL A 196 1.59 20.21 -2.85
N GLU A 197 0.65 20.42 -3.78
CA GLU A 197 0.54 21.71 -4.48
C GLU A 197 0.03 22.81 -3.55
N LEU A 198 -0.98 22.53 -2.71
CA LEU A 198 -1.54 23.51 -1.76
C LEU A 198 -0.53 23.92 -0.68
N THR A 199 0.40 23.03 -0.30
CA THR A 199 1.45 23.34 0.69
C THR A 199 2.46 24.36 0.19
N LYS A 200 2.63 24.52 -1.13
CA LYS A 200 3.61 25.47 -1.69
C LYS A 200 3.37 26.90 -1.25
N GLU A 201 2.11 27.33 -1.12
CA GLU A 201 1.78 28.66 -0.63
C GLU A 201 2.35 28.90 0.77
N VAL A 202 2.20 27.95 1.67
CA VAL A 202 2.73 28.03 3.03
C VAL A 202 4.24 27.92 3.04
N LEU A 203 4.81 26.96 2.31
CA LEU A 203 6.25 26.70 2.31
C LEU A 203 7.09 27.85 1.72
N TYR A 204 6.49 28.68 0.85
CA TYR A 204 7.13 29.87 0.29
C TYR A 204 6.75 31.18 1.00
N SER A 205 5.92 31.14 2.05
CA SER A 205 5.58 32.29 2.89
C SER A 205 6.73 32.68 3.82
N ASP A 206 6.58 33.78 4.55
CA ASP A 206 7.53 34.20 5.59
C ASP A 206 7.18 33.67 7.00
N ASN A 207 6.12 32.87 7.14
CA ASN A 207 5.63 32.36 8.43
C ASN A 207 6.29 31.03 8.76
N GLU A 208 7.42 31.06 9.49
CA GLU A 208 8.19 29.85 9.85
C GLU A 208 7.40 28.89 10.74
N ASP A 209 6.54 29.36 11.62
CA ASP A 209 5.72 28.50 12.48
C ASP A 209 4.75 27.65 11.67
N GLU A 210 4.09 28.23 10.67
CA GLU A 210 3.21 27.49 9.76
C GLU A 210 3.99 26.53 8.86
N LYS A 211 5.17 26.92 8.37
CA LYS A 211 6.03 26.05 7.57
C LYS A 211 6.40 24.78 8.32
N VAL A 212 6.83 24.89 9.58
CA VAL A 212 7.20 23.74 10.42
C VAL A 212 6.02 22.78 10.58
N ILE A 213 4.81 23.30 10.78
CA ILE A 213 3.61 22.47 10.88
C ILE A 213 3.31 21.76 9.56
N THR A 214 3.28 22.48 8.46
CA THR A 214 3.00 21.89 7.14
C THR A 214 4.07 20.86 6.71
N ARG A 215 5.35 21.14 6.96
CA ARG A 215 6.44 20.16 6.78
C ARG A 215 6.23 18.91 7.63
N SER A 216 5.76 19.06 8.87
CA SER A 216 5.46 17.95 9.78
C SER A 216 4.34 17.08 9.24
N VAL A 217 3.28 17.66 8.72
CA VAL A 217 2.15 16.93 8.11
C VAL A 217 2.60 16.22 6.83
N LEU A 218 3.40 16.87 5.97
CA LEU A 218 3.98 16.25 4.77
C LEU A 218 4.84 15.03 5.12
N LEU A 219 5.75 15.17 6.09
CA LEU A 219 6.66 14.10 6.49
C LEU A 219 5.91 12.93 7.14
N TYR A 220 4.96 13.24 8.03
CA TYR A 220 4.12 12.23 8.68
C TYR A 220 3.26 11.46 7.67
N THR A 221 2.62 12.17 6.74
CA THR A 221 1.80 11.54 5.69
C THR A 221 2.65 10.63 4.80
N LEU A 222 3.86 11.09 4.43
CA LEU A 222 4.81 10.26 3.69
C LEU A 222 5.19 8.99 4.46
N ASP A 223 5.55 9.09 5.76
CA ASP A 223 5.84 7.93 6.61
C ASP A 223 4.69 6.90 6.59
N GLN A 224 3.46 7.35 6.74
CA GLN A 224 2.29 6.46 6.73
C GLN A 224 2.04 5.83 5.34
N ILE A 225 2.21 6.59 4.26
CA ILE A 225 2.12 6.07 2.88
C ILE A 225 3.16 4.96 2.65
N LEU A 226 4.41 5.18 3.04
CA LEU A 226 5.46 4.19 2.89
C LEU A 226 5.14 2.88 3.62
N ARG A 227 4.63 2.97 4.85
CA ARG A 227 4.23 1.80 5.64
C ARG A 227 3.02 1.06 5.05
N LEU A 228 2.04 1.77 4.51
CA LEU A 228 0.88 1.17 3.83
C LEU A 228 1.29 0.45 2.55
N LEU A 229 2.26 0.99 1.79
CA LEU A 229 2.75 0.42 0.54
C LEU A 229 3.76 -0.72 0.74
N HIS A 230 4.49 -0.74 1.85
CA HIS A 230 5.61 -1.64 2.06
C HIS A 230 5.29 -3.14 1.84
N PRO A 231 4.13 -3.67 2.23
CA PRO A 231 3.79 -5.07 1.95
C PRO A 231 3.79 -5.41 0.44
N ILE A 232 3.54 -4.43 -0.41
CA ILE A 232 3.48 -4.59 -1.87
C ILE A 232 4.78 -4.14 -2.54
N MET A 233 5.32 -2.99 -2.14
CA MET A 233 6.51 -2.33 -2.73
C MET A 233 7.66 -2.21 -1.72
N PRO A 234 8.29 -3.33 -1.30
CA PRO A 234 9.25 -3.31 -0.19
C PRO A 234 10.55 -2.55 -0.49
N PHE A 235 11.00 -2.51 -1.76
CA PHE A 235 12.32 -1.94 -2.07
C PHE A 235 12.32 -0.41 -2.09
N VAL A 236 11.43 0.20 -2.83
CA VAL A 236 11.36 1.67 -2.93
C VAL A 236 10.94 2.29 -1.59
N THR A 237 10.05 1.63 -0.86
CA THR A 237 9.60 2.15 0.45
C THR A 237 10.68 2.05 1.52
N GLU A 238 11.48 0.99 1.55
CA GLU A 238 12.62 0.86 2.46
C GLU A 238 13.68 1.92 2.16
N GLU A 239 14.03 2.11 0.88
CA GLU A 239 15.03 3.10 0.45
C GLU A 239 14.64 4.53 0.88
N ILE A 240 13.37 4.91 0.67
CA ILE A 240 12.88 6.21 1.08
C ILE A 240 12.80 6.32 2.61
N TYR A 241 12.33 5.26 3.29
CA TYR A 241 12.18 5.24 4.74
C TYR A 241 13.52 5.41 5.46
N GLY A 242 14.60 4.82 4.94
CA GLY A 242 15.96 5.00 5.45
C GLY A 242 16.47 6.45 5.40
N GLN A 243 15.81 7.36 4.66
CA GLN A 243 16.14 8.80 4.66
C GLN A 243 15.40 9.58 5.75
N ILE A 244 14.36 9.01 6.37
CA ILE A 244 13.53 9.69 7.37
C ILE A 244 13.55 9.01 8.74
N SER A 245 14.13 7.83 8.85
CA SER A 245 14.21 7.04 10.09
C SER A 245 15.52 6.25 10.15
N GLU A 246 16.04 6.05 11.35
CA GLU A 246 17.23 5.20 11.57
C GLU A 246 16.92 3.70 11.59
N GLY A 247 15.63 3.31 11.61
CA GLY A 247 15.17 1.92 11.60
C GLY A 247 14.84 1.38 10.22
N THR A 248 14.47 0.10 10.16
CA THR A 248 13.89 -0.51 8.95
C THR A 248 12.36 -0.48 9.01
N ILE A 249 11.71 -0.21 7.88
CA ILE A 249 10.25 -0.17 7.79
C ILE A 249 9.60 -1.54 8.04
N VAL A 250 10.33 -2.64 7.78
CA VAL A 250 9.87 -4.02 8.05
C VAL A 250 9.47 -4.24 9.51
N THR A 251 10.15 -3.57 10.45
CA THR A 251 9.87 -3.67 11.89
C THR A 251 9.04 -2.50 12.42
N ALA A 252 8.72 -1.52 11.58
CA ALA A 252 7.89 -0.40 11.97
C ALA A 252 6.43 -0.83 12.17
N GLU A 253 5.74 -0.17 13.08
CA GLU A 253 4.31 -0.43 13.32
C GLU A 253 3.48 -0.11 12.07
N TYR A 254 2.55 -1.00 11.73
CA TYR A 254 1.61 -0.75 10.64
C TYR A 254 0.66 0.40 11.00
N PRO A 255 0.28 1.26 10.04
CA PRO A 255 -0.62 2.38 10.30
C PRO A 255 -1.96 1.94 10.91
N VAL A 256 -2.43 2.70 11.89
CA VAL A 256 -3.72 2.47 12.55
C VAL A 256 -4.60 3.70 12.45
N VAL A 257 -5.92 3.48 12.41
CA VAL A 257 -6.92 4.55 12.44
C VAL A 257 -6.83 5.32 13.76
N ARG A 258 -6.85 6.64 13.68
CA ARG A 258 -6.79 7.57 14.81
C ARG A 258 -8.03 8.46 14.80
N PRO A 259 -8.95 8.28 15.74
CA PRO A 259 -10.20 9.07 15.78
C PRO A 259 -9.97 10.59 15.86
N GLU A 260 -8.84 11.01 16.44
CA GLU A 260 -8.47 12.43 16.55
C GLU A 260 -8.19 13.11 15.21
N PHE A 261 -8.01 12.36 14.13
CA PHE A 261 -7.83 12.91 12.77
C PHE A 261 -9.14 13.11 12.01
N GLU A 262 -10.26 12.64 12.56
CA GLU A 262 -11.55 12.85 11.93
C GLU A 262 -11.91 14.35 11.86
N ASN A 263 -12.12 14.88 10.66
CA ASN A 263 -12.49 16.28 10.43
C ASN A 263 -13.31 16.43 9.14
N GLU A 264 -14.58 16.03 9.21
CA GLU A 264 -15.51 16.11 8.08
C GLU A 264 -15.68 17.55 7.55
N ALA A 265 -15.59 18.56 8.43
CA ALA A 265 -15.73 19.94 8.02
C ALA A 265 -14.56 20.40 7.13
N ALA A 266 -13.32 20.00 7.47
CA ALA A 266 -12.17 20.28 6.63
C ALA A 266 -12.25 19.50 5.30
N ALA A 267 -12.69 18.23 5.33
CA ALA A 267 -12.89 17.44 4.13
C ALA A 267 -13.91 18.09 3.18
N ALA A 268 -15.09 18.44 3.66
CA ALA A 268 -16.12 19.08 2.86
C ALA A 268 -15.66 20.45 2.31
N GLY A 269 -14.90 21.23 3.10
CA GLY A 269 -14.38 22.52 2.68
C GLY A 269 -13.38 22.41 1.53
N VAL A 270 -12.44 21.47 1.60
CA VAL A 270 -11.43 21.28 0.54
C VAL A 270 -12.07 20.64 -0.71
N GLU A 271 -13.01 19.71 -0.58
CA GLU A 271 -13.72 19.18 -1.76
C GLU A 271 -14.51 20.27 -2.49
N ALA A 272 -15.20 21.14 -1.78
CA ALA A 272 -15.86 22.30 -2.40
C ALA A 272 -14.86 23.21 -3.15
N LEU A 273 -13.68 23.46 -2.58
CA LEU A 273 -12.60 24.20 -3.24
C LEU A 273 -12.12 23.49 -4.52
N LYS A 274 -11.91 22.18 -4.45
CA LYS A 274 -11.51 21.35 -5.62
C LYS A 274 -12.53 21.43 -6.74
N ASP A 275 -13.82 21.40 -6.42
CA ASP A 275 -14.91 21.52 -7.40
C ASP A 275 -14.95 22.88 -8.07
N VAL A 276 -14.75 23.96 -7.31
CA VAL A 276 -14.64 25.32 -7.87
C VAL A 276 -13.44 25.40 -8.83
N ILE A 277 -12.27 24.94 -8.42
CA ILE A 277 -11.06 24.96 -9.25
C ILE A 277 -11.26 24.13 -10.54
N ARG A 278 -11.85 22.93 -10.45
CA ARG A 278 -12.16 22.08 -11.61
C ARG A 278 -13.12 22.81 -12.58
N SER A 279 -14.14 23.48 -12.04
CA SER A 279 -15.12 24.22 -12.85
C SER A 279 -14.53 25.42 -13.59
N VAL A 280 -13.48 26.03 -13.03
CA VAL A 280 -12.78 27.17 -13.67
C VAL A 280 -11.77 26.68 -14.73
N ARG A 281 -11.20 25.47 -14.57
CA ARG A 281 -10.23 24.90 -15.51
C ARG A 281 -10.86 24.26 -16.75
N ASN A 282 -12.13 23.85 -16.70
CA ASN A 282 -12.90 23.29 -17.81
C ASN A 282 -13.67 24.38 -18.55
#